data_b986c485f758757405b6f8eef72930a0
#
_entry.id   b986c485f758757405b6f8eef72930a0
#
_cell.length_a   1.000
_cell.length_b   1.000
_cell.length_c   1.000
_cell.angle_alpha   90.00
_cell.angle_beta   90.00
_cell.angle_gamma   90.00
#
_symmetry.space_group_name_H-M   'P 1'
#
loop_
_entity.id
_entity.type
_entity.pdbx_description
1 polymer ?
#
loop_
_entity_poly.entity_id
_entity_poly.type
_entity_poly.pdbx_seq_one_letter_code
_entity_poly.pdbx_strand_id
1 'polypeptide(L)'
;AGGGWPLTMFLDENGVPFMGGTYFPKTTRNGLPSFKEVLQKVHNTYIEQKENIIKQKDLIVKNLDLKKNSVLNQDLEPILEISLNYLDSIKGGYKGAPKFPTFNLYETLLYFYNKTSDKKYLDPVDLLIKQLCSKGIYDHVEGGISRYTVDENWVIPHFEKMLYDNTQ
;
A
#
# COMPACT_ATOMS: atom_id res chain seq x y z
N ALA A 1 -5.51 -13.47 -3.08
CA ALA A 1 -6.33 -12.38 -3.63
C ALA A 1 -5.45 -11.15 -3.80
N GLY A 2 -5.53 -10.46 -4.93
CA GLY A 2 -4.85 -9.19 -5.14
C GLY A 2 -5.43 -8.12 -4.22
N GLY A 3 -4.59 -7.25 -3.66
CA GLY A 3 -5.05 -6.08 -2.91
C GLY A 3 -5.62 -5.01 -3.86
N GLY A 4 -6.44 -4.11 -3.33
CA GLY A 4 -7.01 -2.98 -4.09
C GLY A 4 -8.21 -2.36 -3.40
N TRP A 5 -8.64 -1.23 -3.89
CA TRP A 5 -9.81 -0.48 -3.41
C TRP A 5 -10.90 -0.41 -4.48
N PRO A 6 -12.20 -0.48 -4.08
CA PRO A 6 -12.70 -0.84 -2.75
C PRO A 6 -12.42 -2.31 -2.41
N LEU A 7 -12.36 -2.64 -1.11
CA LEU A 7 -12.23 -4.01 -0.64
C LEU A 7 -13.54 -4.49 -0.03
N THR A 8 -14.08 -5.57 -0.58
CA THR A 8 -15.28 -6.25 -0.06
C THR A 8 -14.88 -7.62 0.47
N MET A 9 -15.26 -7.90 1.72
CA MET A 9 -15.01 -9.20 2.35
C MET A 9 -16.33 -9.82 2.80
N PHE A 10 -16.52 -11.10 2.54
CA PHE A 10 -17.66 -11.90 3.02
C PHE A 10 -17.19 -12.74 4.21
N LEU A 11 -17.89 -12.58 5.31
CA LEU A 11 -17.53 -13.18 6.59
C LEU A 11 -18.57 -14.23 7.00
N ASP A 12 -18.15 -15.23 7.75
CA ASP A 12 -19.05 -16.15 8.43
C ASP A 12 -19.71 -15.51 9.68
N GLU A 13 -20.55 -16.25 10.38
CA GLU A 13 -21.22 -15.82 11.62
C GLU A 13 -20.25 -15.50 12.77
N ASN A 14 -18.99 -15.88 12.66
CA ASN A 14 -17.94 -15.60 13.65
C ASN A 14 -17.00 -14.47 13.21
N GLY A 15 -17.30 -13.80 12.08
CA GLY A 15 -16.48 -12.72 11.54
C GLY A 15 -15.23 -13.20 10.79
N VAL A 16 -15.12 -14.46 10.45
CA VAL A 16 -13.98 -15.02 9.72
C VAL A 16 -14.22 -14.90 8.22
N PRO A 17 -13.27 -14.28 7.46
CA PRO A 17 -13.42 -14.11 6.03
C PRO A 17 -13.28 -15.43 5.29
N PHE A 18 -14.17 -15.69 4.32
CA PHE A 18 -14.12 -16.86 3.45
C PHE A 18 -14.09 -16.52 1.95
N MET A 19 -14.50 -15.33 1.59
CA MET A 19 -14.45 -14.83 0.21
C MET A 19 -14.24 -13.31 0.20
N GLY A 20 -13.59 -12.79 -0.84
CA GLY A 20 -13.41 -11.36 -1.00
C GLY A 20 -13.07 -10.95 -2.42
N GLY A 21 -13.17 -9.68 -2.69
CA GLY A 21 -12.79 -9.06 -3.94
C GLY A 21 -12.73 -7.55 -3.83
N THR A 22 -12.19 -6.89 -4.84
CA THR A 22 -12.00 -5.45 -4.80
C THR A 22 -13.16 -4.69 -5.42
N TYR A 23 -13.37 -4.86 -6.70
CA TYR A 23 -14.42 -4.13 -7.42
C TYR A 23 -15.41 -5.09 -8.07
N PHE A 24 -16.69 -4.82 -7.88
CA PHE A 24 -17.78 -5.52 -8.52
C PHE A 24 -18.67 -4.53 -9.28
N PRO A 25 -18.85 -4.66 -10.60
CA PRO A 25 -19.69 -3.76 -11.38
C PRO A 25 -21.17 -3.97 -11.05
N LYS A 26 -22.00 -2.96 -11.35
CA LYS A 26 -23.47 -3.06 -11.22
C LYS A 26 -24.06 -4.12 -12.17
N THR A 27 -23.52 -4.20 -13.37
CA THR A 27 -23.90 -5.16 -14.42
C THR A 27 -22.64 -5.88 -14.90
N THR A 28 -22.77 -7.15 -15.28
CA THR A 28 -21.66 -7.95 -15.82
C THR A 28 -21.02 -7.25 -17.01
N ARG A 29 -19.70 -7.03 -16.96
CA ARG A 29 -18.92 -6.41 -18.03
C ARG A 29 -17.46 -6.81 -17.98
N ASN A 30 -16.82 -6.85 -19.15
CA ASN A 30 -15.39 -7.16 -19.28
C ASN A 30 -14.96 -8.44 -18.55
N GLY A 31 -15.82 -9.48 -18.54
CA GLY A 31 -15.55 -10.75 -17.85
C GLY A 31 -15.72 -10.71 -16.34
N LEU A 32 -16.08 -9.56 -15.74
CA LEU A 32 -16.37 -9.43 -14.32
C LEU A 32 -17.86 -9.62 -14.07
N PRO A 33 -18.25 -10.50 -13.12
CA PRO A 33 -19.64 -10.69 -12.73
C PRO A 33 -20.19 -9.43 -12.05
N SER A 34 -21.49 -9.19 -12.15
CA SER A 34 -22.17 -8.15 -11.39
C SER A 34 -22.13 -8.43 -9.90
N PHE A 35 -22.22 -7.39 -9.07
CA PHE A 35 -22.28 -7.55 -7.61
C PHE A 35 -23.46 -8.46 -7.17
N LYS A 36 -24.59 -8.37 -7.85
CA LYS A 36 -25.75 -9.25 -7.59
C LYS A 36 -25.42 -10.71 -7.83
N GLU A 37 -24.76 -11.04 -8.95
CA GLU A 37 -24.35 -12.43 -9.24
C GLU A 37 -23.32 -12.93 -8.24
N VAL A 38 -22.40 -12.06 -7.81
CA VAL A 38 -21.44 -12.39 -6.74
C VAL A 38 -22.17 -12.71 -5.45
N LEU A 39 -23.13 -11.88 -5.02
CA LEU A 39 -23.92 -12.14 -3.81
C LEU A 39 -24.65 -13.48 -3.86
N GLN A 40 -25.30 -13.80 -4.99
CA GLN A 40 -25.98 -15.08 -5.18
C GLN A 40 -25.00 -16.26 -5.11
N LYS A 41 -23.85 -16.14 -5.77
CA LYS A 41 -22.83 -17.18 -5.74
C LYS A 41 -22.26 -17.39 -4.35
N VAL A 42 -21.97 -16.30 -3.62
CA VAL A 42 -21.48 -16.37 -2.24
C VAL A 42 -22.51 -17.06 -1.33
N HIS A 43 -23.79 -16.68 -1.45
CA HIS A 43 -24.88 -17.29 -0.69
C HIS A 43 -24.98 -18.80 -0.95
N ASN A 44 -25.03 -19.20 -2.21
CA ASN A 44 -25.10 -20.61 -2.58
C ASN A 44 -23.88 -21.39 -2.08
N THR A 45 -22.66 -20.84 -2.27
CA THR A 45 -21.43 -21.47 -1.79
C THR A 45 -21.44 -21.63 -0.26
N TYR A 46 -21.92 -20.61 0.47
CA TYR A 46 -22.02 -20.67 1.93
C TYR A 46 -22.95 -21.78 2.41
N ILE A 47 -24.09 -21.99 1.72
CA ILE A 47 -25.05 -23.04 2.07
C ILE A 47 -24.54 -24.42 1.64
N GLU A 48 -24.09 -24.56 0.41
CA GLU A 48 -23.76 -25.85 -0.20
C GLU A 48 -22.40 -26.41 0.26
N GLN A 49 -21.46 -25.52 0.62
CA GLN A 49 -20.07 -25.88 0.93
C GLN A 49 -19.64 -25.48 2.35
N LYS A 50 -20.59 -25.42 3.28
CA LYS A 50 -20.34 -24.95 4.65
C LYS A 50 -19.20 -25.72 5.34
N GLU A 51 -19.11 -27.03 5.14
CA GLU A 51 -18.03 -27.86 5.73
C GLU A 51 -16.64 -27.50 5.16
N ASN A 52 -16.55 -27.20 3.87
CA ASN A 52 -15.29 -26.78 3.24
C ASN A 52 -14.86 -25.40 3.71
N ILE A 53 -15.81 -24.48 3.89
CA ILE A 53 -15.56 -23.15 4.45
C ILE A 53 -15.02 -23.27 5.88
N ILE A 54 -15.62 -24.14 6.70
CA ILE A 54 -15.15 -24.38 8.08
C ILE A 54 -13.72 -24.94 8.10
N LYS A 55 -13.38 -25.87 7.23
CA LYS A 55 -11.99 -26.40 7.13
C LYS A 55 -10.98 -25.34 6.71
N GLN A 56 -11.35 -24.47 5.77
CA GLN A 56 -10.47 -23.36 5.34
C GLN A 56 -10.34 -22.27 6.40
N LYS A 57 -11.36 -22.08 7.23
CA LYS A 57 -11.37 -21.14 8.35
C LYS A 57 -10.20 -21.33 9.29
N ASP A 58 -9.97 -22.58 9.74
CA ASP A 58 -8.89 -22.88 10.69
C ASP A 58 -7.51 -22.53 10.10
N LEU A 59 -7.32 -22.75 8.80
CA LEU A 59 -6.10 -22.35 8.09
C LEU A 59 -5.96 -20.82 8.00
N ILE A 60 -7.05 -20.11 7.72
CA ILE A 60 -7.04 -18.65 7.63
C ILE A 60 -6.74 -18.04 9.00
N VAL A 61 -7.44 -18.47 10.05
CA VAL A 61 -7.23 -17.98 11.43
C VAL A 61 -5.80 -18.27 11.88
N LYS A 62 -5.29 -19.48 11.63
CA LYS A 62 -3.90 -19.84 11.95
C LYS A 62 -2.85 -18.98 11.22
N ASN A 63 -3.13 -18.58 9.98
CA ASN A 63 -2.25 -17.71 9.20
C ASN A 63 -2.38 -16.23 9.58
N LEU A 64 -3.56 -15.83 10.11
CA LEU A 64 -3.80 -14.48 10.62
C LEU A 64 -3.33 -14.31 12.06
N ASP A 65 -3.11 -15.42 12.79
CA ASP A 65 -2.54 -15.38 14.13
C ASP A 65 -1.06 -14.99 14.05
N LEU A 66 -0.87 -13.68 13.84
CA LEU A 66 0.44 -13.06 13.88
C LEU A 66 1.04 -13.37 15.24
N LYS A 67 2.07 -14.18 15.25
CA LYS A 67 2.92 -14.33 16.44
C LYS A 67 3.22 -12.90 16.92
N LYS A 68 2.69 -12.52 18.07
CA LYS A 68 3.08 -11.30 18.77
C LYS A 68 4.54 -11.49 19.20
N ASN A 69 5.44 -11.34 18.25
CA ASN A 69 6.83 -11.13 18.60
C ASN A 69 6.85 -9.79 19.32
N SER A 70 7.20 -9.82 20.60
CA SER A 70 7.44 -8.61 21.35
C SER A 70 8.63 -7.90 20.71
N VAL A 71 8.33 -6.91 19.86
CA VAL A 71 9.31 -6.05 19.20
C VAL A 71 9.73 -4.95 20.21
N LEU A 72 10.14 -5.36 21.40
CA LEU A 72 10.73 -4.44 22.36
C LEU A 72 12.25 -4.44 22.10
N ASN A 73 12.77 -3.30 21.70
CA ASN A 73 14.18 -3.01 21.41
C ASN A 73 14.77 -3.65 20.12
N GLN A 74 14.08 -3.55 18.99
CA GLN A 74 14.73 -3.80 17.71
C GLN A 74 15.46 -2.55 17.25
N ASP A 75 16.74 -2.73 16.92
CA ASP A 75 17.50 -1.74 16.17
C ASP A 75 16.82 -1.53 14.81
N LEU A 76 16.48 -0.28 14.49
CA LEU A 76 15.83 0.08 13.23
C LEU A 76 16.82 0.14 12.06
N GLU A 77 18.11 0.19 12.33
CA GLU A 77 19.12 0.36 11.30
C GLU A 77 19.11 -0.77 10.26
N PRO A 78 19.01 -2.07 10.61
CA PRO A 78 18.88 -3.14 9.60
C PRO A 78 17.64 -3.01 8.71
N ILE A 79 16.53 -2.50 9.25
CA ILE A 79 15.29 -2.29 8.48
C ILE A 79 15.49 -1.13 7.49
N LEU A 80 16.17 -0.08 7.91
CA LEU A 80 16.51 1.05 7.04
C LEU A 80 17.47 0.64 5.92
N GLU A 81 18.48 -0.16 6.20
CA GLU A 81 19.38 -0.71 5.17
C GLU A 81 18.63 -1.49 4.10
N ILE A 82 17.68 -2.32 4.52
CA ILE A 82 16.79 -3.03 3.58
C ILE A 82 15.98 -2.02 2.77
N SER A 83 15.40 -1.00 3.41
CA SER A 83 14.59 0.01 2.75
C SER A 83 15.39 0.82 1.73
N LEU A 84 16.64 1.20 2.05
CA LEU A 84 17.55 1.90 1.14
C LEU A 84 17.81 1.12 -0.16
N ASN A 85 17.90 -0.21 -0.09
CA ASN A 85 18.11 -1.07 -1.26
C ASN A 85 16.93 -1.07 -2.23
N TYR A 86 15.71 -0.76 -1.75
CA TYR A 86 14.51 -0.64 -2.57
C TYR A 86 14.32 0.77 -3.16
N LEU A 87 15.08 1.77 -2.69
CA LEU A 87 14.99 3.11 -3.24
C LEU A 87 15.65 3.18 -4.62
N ASP A 88 15.09 4.05 -5.45
CA ASP A 88 15.61 4.38 -6.76
C ASP A 88 16.66 5.49 -6.62
N SER A 89 17.93 5.14 -6.81
CA SER A 89 19.07 6.05 -6.67
C SER A 89 19.18 7.10 -7.79
N ILE A 90 18.35 7.01 -8.82
CA ILE A 90 18.35 7.94 -9.96
C ILE A 90 17.11 8.83 -9.94
N LYS A 91 15.94 8.22 -9.72
CA LYS A 91 14.64 8.88 -9.80
C LYS A 91 14.07 9.26 -8.42
N GLY A 92 14.66 8.78 -7.33
CA GLY A 92 14.11 8.95 -5.97
C GLY A 92 12.84 8.11 -5.74
N GLY A 93 12.43 7.94 -4.50
CA GLY A 93 11.30 7.09 -4.13
C GLY A 93 11.59 5.60 -4.28
N TYR A 94 10.60 4.76 -4.07
CA TYR A 94 10.75 3.33 -4.36
C TYR A 94 10.83 3.06 -5.85
N LYS A 95 11.53 1.99 -6.24
CA LYS A 95 11.63 1.53 -7.64
C LYS A 95 10.26 1.13 -8.19
N GLY A 96 10.01 1.46 -9.47
CA GLY A 96 8.79 1.06 -10.19
C GLY A 96 7.66 2.10 -10.14
N ALA A 97 6.48 1.68 -10.61
CA ALA A 97 5.27 2.47 -10.67
C ALA A 97 4.08 1.66 -10.13
N PRO A 98 3.04 2.30 -9.55
CA PRO A 98 2.92 3.74 -9.25
C PRO A 98 3.92 4.19 -8.18
N LYS A 99 4.31 5.48 -8.20
CA LYS A 99 5.36 6.01 -7.34
C LYS A 99 4.78 6.96 -6.29
N PHE A 100 5.00 6.63 -5.02
CA PHE A 100 4.53 7.39 -3.86
C PHE A 100 5.69 8.10 -3.18
N PRO A 101 5.52 9.32 -2.65
CA PRO A 101 6.55 10.05 -1.91
C PRO A 101 7.02 9.34 -0.63
N THR A 102 6.12 8.67 0.10
CA THR A 102 6.40 7.87 1.31
C THR A 102 7.20 8.64 2.37
N PHE A 103 6.73 9.84 2.73
CA PHE A 103 7.44 10.79 3.59
C PHE A 103 7.94 10.22 4.92
N ASN A 104 7.18 9.35 5.57
CA ASN A 104 7.57 8.72 6.86
C ASN A 104 8.94 8.03 6.80
N LEU A 105 9.29 7.40 5.66
CA LEU A 105 10.61 6.82 5.48
C LEU A 105 11.68 7.90 5.49
N TYR A 106 11.45 9.01 4.77
CA TYR A 106 12.42 10.09 4.63
C TYR A 106 12.61 10.88 5.92
N GLU A 107 11.56 11.06 6.73
CA GLU A 107 11.70 11.58 8.10
C GLU A 107 12.59 10.68 8.97
N THR A 108 12.40 9.36 8.84
CA THR A 108 13.25 8.40 9.55
C THR A 108 14.71 8.46 9.08
N LEU A 109 14.94 8.59 7.76
CA LEU A 109 16.28 8.78 7.20
C LEU A 109 16.95 10.05 7.73
N LEU A 110 16.21 11.18 7.79
CA LEU A 110 16.71 12.42 8.38
C LEU A 110 17.07 12.28 9.87
N TYR A 111 16.24 11.56 10.63
CA TYR A 111 16.56 11.26 12.03
C TYR A 111 17.88 10.50 12.17
N PHE A 112 18.10 9.47 11.33
CA PHE A 112 19.34 8.70 11.35
C PHE A 112 20.54 9.51 10.84
N TYR A 113 20.34 10.37 9.84
CA TYR A 113 21.38 11.31 9.42
C TYR A 113 21.80 12.24 10.56
N ASN A 114 20.84 12.82 11.29
CA ASN A 114 21.16 13.68 12.43
C ASN A 114 21.90 12.94 13.55
N LYS A 115 21.65 11.64 13.71
CA LYS A 115 22.31 10.81 14.71
C LYS A 115 23.71 10.37 14.33
N THR A 116 23.93 10.07 13.04
CA THR A 116 25.16 9.41 12.55
C THR A 116 26.05 10.29 11.68
N SER A 117 25.49 11.36 11.11
CA SER A 117 26.10 12.18 10.06
C SER A 117 26.48 11.42 8.78
N ASP A 118 25.94 10.21 8.59
CA ASP A 118 26.20 9.37 7.42
C ASP A 118 25.32 9.83 6.24
N LYS A 119 25.97 10.26 5.16
CA LYS A 119 25.31 10.76 3.96
C LYS A 119 24.41 9.74 3.25
N LYS A 120 24.62 8.43 3.48
CA LYS A 120 23.74 7.41 2.91
C LYS A 120 22.26 7.62 3.28
N TYR A 121 21.99 8.29 4.42
CA TYR A 121 20.64 8.63 4.85
C TYR A 121 20.15 9.98 4.29
N LEU A 122 21.06 10.92 4.00
CA LEU A 122 20.70 12.24 3.47
C LEU A 122 20.52 12.24 1.95
N ASP A 123 21.39 11.55 1.21
CA ASP A 123 21.40 11.59 -0.26
C ASP A 123 20.04 11.18 -0.88
N PRO A 124 19.34 10.14 -0.38
CA PRO A 124 18.00 9.80 -0.87
C PRO A 124 16.95 10.89 -0.60
N VAL A 125 17.07 11.61 0.52
CA VAL A 125 16.15 12.72 0.87
C VAL A 125 16.34 13.88 -0.10
N ASP A 126 17.58 14.31 -0.32
CA ASP A 126 17.92 15.36 -1.27
C ASP A 126 17.44 15.03 -2.68
N LEU A 127 17.63 13.79 -3.11
CA LEU A 127 17.16 13.32 -4.40
C LEU A 127 15.64 13.38 -4.50
N LEU A 128 14.91 12.87 -3.49
CA LEU A 128 13.45 12.92 -3.50
C LEU A 128 12.94 14.37 -3.59
N ILE A 129 13.42 15.26 -2.74
CA ILE A 129 13.00 16.67 -2.73
C ILE A 129 13.23 17.31 -4.10
N LYS A 130 14.40 17.11 -4.72
CA LYS A 130 14.68 17.63 -6.06
C LYS A 130 13.69 17.11 -7.10
N GLN A 131 13.35 15.82 -7.06
CA GLN A 131 12.39 15.24 -7.97
C GLN A 131 10.97 15.80 -7.73
N LEU A 132 10.52 15.82 -6.48
CA LEU A 132 9.19 16.34 -6.16
C LEU A 132 9.02 17.80 -6.57
N CYS A 133 10.00 18.66 -6.27
CA CYS A 133 9.92 20.10 -6.58
C CYS A 133 10.05 20.42 -8.07
N SER A 134 10.59 19.52 -8.89
CA SER A 134 10.87 19.80 -10.32
C SER A 134 9.96 19.04 -11.29
N LYS A 135 9.12 18.13 -10.81
CA LYS A 135 8.33 17.23 -11.66
C LYS A 135 6.82 17.48 -11.54
N GLY A 136 6.04 16.78 -12.33
CA GLY A 136 4.59 16.95 -12.42
C GLY A 136 3.80 16.50 -11.20
N ILE A 137 4.40 15.81 -10.23
CA ILE A 137 3.74 15.49 -8.96
C ILE A 137 3.43 16.73 -8.12
N TYR A 138 4.25 17.78 -8.23
CA TYR A 138 4.01 19.08 -7.60
C TYR A 138 3.14 19.94 -8.50
N ASP A 139 2.09 20.52 -7.93
CA ASP A 139 1.25 21.48 -8.63
C ASP A 139 1.93 22.86 -8.64
N HIS A 140 2.53 23.22 -9.76
CA HIS A 140 3.25 24.47 -9.94
C HIS A 140 2.35 25.72 -10.05
N VAL A 141 1.02 25.56 -10.08
CA VAL A 141 0.04 26.65 -10.18
C VAL A 141 -0.59 26.96 -8.83
N GLU A 142 -1.19 25.95 -8.19
CA GLU A 142 -1.90 26.12 -6.92
C GLU A 142 -1.09 25.64 -5.71
N GLY A 143 0.06 25.01 -5.94
CA GLY A 143 0.87 24.41 -4.90
C GLY A 143 0.35 23.06 -4.41
N GLY A 144 1.20 22.40 -3.62
CA GLY A 144 0.92 21.08 -3.04
C GLY A 144 1.36 19.93 -3.93
N ILE A 145 1.44 18.77 -3.30
CA ILE A 145 1.91 17.51 -3.91
C ILE A 145 0.73 16.58 -4.10
N SER A 146 0.62 15.99 -5.30
CA SER A 146 -0.33 14.91 -5.57
C SER A 146 0.09 13.65 -4.82
N ARG A 147 -0.89 12.81 -4.46
CA ARG A 147 -0.68 11.62 -3.64
C ARG A 147 0.36 10.66 -4.21
N TYR A 148 0.35 10.44 -5.54
CA TYR A 148 1.31 9.58 -6.24
C TYR A 148 1.34 9.91 -7.73
N THR A 149 2.32 9.36 -8.43
CA THR A 149 2.34 9.34 -9.91
C THR A 149 2.07 7.93 -10.43
N VAL A 150 1.38 7.84 -11.57
CA VAL A 150 1.10 6.56 -12.23
C VAL A 150 2.32 6.03 -12.98
N ASP A 151 3.29 6.89 -13.22
CA ASP A 151 4.59 6.58 -13.85
C ASP A 151 5.73 6.60 -12.82
N GLU A 152 6.88 6.08 -13.23
CA GLU A 152 8.07 5.99 -12.38
C GLU A 152 8.96 7.26 -12.39
N ASN A 153 8.62 8.28 -13.21
CA ASN A 153 9.44 9.48 -13.42
C ASN A 153 8.89 10.73 -12.74
N TRP A 154 7.85 10.60 -11.90
CA TRP A 154 7.18 11.68 -11.19
C TRP A 154 6.47 12.71 -12.10
N VAL A 155 6.07 12.30 -13.32
CA VAL A 155 5.55 13.21 -14.36
C VAL A 155 4.04 13.24 -14.41
N ILE A 156 3.37 12.09 -14.34
CA ILE A 156 1.92 11.96 -14.52
C ILE A 156 1.26 11.76 -13.16
N PRO A 157 0.75 12.84 -12.50
CA PRO A 157 0.16 12.74 -11.19
C PRO A 157 -1.22 12.10 -11.24
N HIS A 158 -1.58 11.39 -10.19
CA HIS A 158 -2.97 11.14 -9.85
C HIS A 158 -3.51 12.39 -9.16
N PHE A 159 -4.53 13.03 -9.74
CA PHE A 159 -5.03 14.36 -9.34
C PHE A 159 -5.78 14.34 -7.99
N GLU A 160 -5.12 13.89 -6.96
CA GLU A 160 -5.61 13.80 -5.60
C GLU A 160 -4.54 14.37 -4.65
N LYS A 161 -4.87 15.41 -3.90
CA LYS A 161 -3.98 16.01 -2.89
C LYS A 161 -4.52 15.63 -1.51
N MET A 162 -3.78 14.81 -0.79
CA MET A 162 -4.16 14.39 0.55
C MET A 162 -3.54 15.33 1.59
N LEU A 163 -4.31 15.67 2.62
CA LEU A 163 -3.82 16.55 3.68
C LEU A 163 -2.61 15.94 4.38
N TYR A 164 -2.65 14.65 4.69
CA TYR A 164 -1.56 13.96 5.37
C TYR A 164 -0.27 13.89 4.55
N ASP A 165 -0.33 13.88 3.21
CA ASP A 165 0.86 13.92 2.35
C ASP A 165 1.46 15.32 2.27
N ASN A 166 0.64 16.36 2.45
CA ASN A 166 1.05 17.76 2.31
C ASN A 166 1.40 18.43 3.64
N THR A 167 1.27 17.74 4.77
CA THR A 167 1.62 18.25 6.11
C THR A 167 2.93 17.67 6.65
N GLN A 168 3.48 16.68 5.99
CA GLN A 168 4.78 16.06 6.30
C GLN A 168 5.87 16.71 5.46
#